data_e490540fdddeb45192a1167c10d1bbac
#
_entry.id   e490540fdddeb45192a1167c10d1bbac
#
_cell.length_a   1.000
_cell.length_b   1.000
_cell.length_c   1.000
_cell.angle_alpha   90.00
_cell.angle_beta   90.00
_cell.angle_gamma   90.00
#
_symmetry.space_group_name_H-M   'P 1'
#
loop_
_entity.id
_entity.type
_entity.pdbx_description
1 polymer ?
#
loop_
_entity_poly.entity_id
_entity_poly.type
_entity_poly.pdbx_seq_one_letter_code
_entity_poly.pdbx_strand_id
1 'polypeptide(L)'
;LRSHRRKRRGRDSKSGMTKDDNERRVPRAEHAYQEIRKAIRQRKFGPGDRLREVDLAESLGLSRTPVREALSRLQADGLAAENSQRGFTIVEFDQATVAELYFMRELLEGAAARLVATSAADAEIDLLRDIHEQYAALATGSNGAELAMTNRHFHETLCRCAHNRFLLRTLEPLHDALGLLGE
;
A
#
# COMPACT_ATOMS: atom_id res chain seq x y z
N LEU A 1 24.15 -63.86 -28.44
CA LEU A 1 23.07 -63.38 -27.51
C LEU A 1 23.36 -61.95 -27.06
N ARG A 2 22.70 -61.00 -27.71
CA ARG A 2 22.87 -59.56 -27.42
C ARG A 2 21.78 -59.12 -26.44
N SER A 3 22.15 -58.64 -25.22
CA SER A 3 21.27 -58.04 -24.25
C SER A 3 21.17 -56.52 -24.47
N HIS A 4 19.96 -56.03 -24.76
CA HIS A 4 19.65 -54.61 -24.88
C HIS A 4 19.49 -53.97 -23.48
N ARG A 5 20.42 -53.11 -23.15
CA ARG A 5 20.36 -52.26 -21.95
C ARG A 5 19.59 -50.96 -22.29
N ARG A 6 18.31 -50.86 -21.92
CA ARG A 6 17.51 -49.64 -22.00
C ARG A 6 18.01 -48.64 -20.95
N LYS A 7 18.61 -47.54 -21.39
CA LYS A 7 18.87 -46.35 -20.54
C LYS A 7 17.55 -45.61 -20.27
N ARG A 8 17.09 -45.63 -19.03
CA ARG A 8 16.08 -44.71 -18.52
C ARG A 8 16.73 -43.34 -18.38
N ARG A 9 16.31 -42.36 -19.19
CA ARG A 9 16.61 -40.95 -18.98
C ARG A 9 15.67 -40.42 -17.87
N GLY A 10 16.21 -40.16 -16.68
CA GLY A 10 15.56 -39.37 -15.63
C GLY A 10 15.42 -37.92 -16.11
N ARG A 11 14.20 -37.42 -16.12
CA ARG A 11 13.88 -36.02 -16.24
C ARG A 11 13.97 -35.40 -14.84
N ASP A 12 15.13 -34.93 -14.45
CA ASP A 12 15.25 -33.99 -13.33
C ASP A 12 15.20 -32.55 -13.88
N SER A 13 13.99 -32.04 -14.07
CA SER A 13 13.78 -30.60 -14.28
C SER A 13 13.53 -29.92 -12.93
N LYS A 14 14.57 -29.80 -12.13
CA LYS A 14 14.62 -28.76 -11.10
C LYS A 14 15.03 -27.46 -11.81
N SER A 15 14.05 -26.66 -12.21
CA SER A 15 14.27 -25.26 -12.60
C SER A 15 14.80 -24.52 -11.41
N GLY A 16 16.10 -24.49 -11.24
CA GLY A 16 16.79 -23.64 -10.28
C GLY A 16 16.67 -22.20 -10.73
N MET A 17 15.92 -21.42 -9.99
CA MET A 17 15.83 -19.97 -10.17
C MET A 17 17.23 -19.37 -10.02
N THR A 18 17.71 -18.65 -11.02
CA THR A 18 19.04 -18.04 -10.99
C THR A 18 19.04 -16.82 -10.08
N LYS A 19 20.23 -16.43 -9.57
CA LYS A 19 20.43 -15.25 -8.74
C LYS A 19 19.93 -13.96 -9.44
N ASP A 20 20.11 -13.92 -10.75
CA ASP A 20 19.71 -12.81 -11.64
C ASP A 20 18.18 -12.68 -11.77
N ASP A 21 17.45 -13.80 -11.74
CA ASP A 21 15.98 -13.81 -11.74
C ASP A 21 15.41 -13.28 -10.43
N ASN A 22 16.09 -13.50 -9.30
CA ASN A 22 15.68 -13.01 -8.00
C ASN A 22 15.94 -11.50 -7.86
N GLU A 23 17.06 -10.99 -8.37
CA GLU A 23 17.39 -9.55 -8.33
C GLU A 23 16.44 -8.69 -9.19
N ARG A 24 15.87 -9.24 -10.26
CA ARG A 24 14.86 -8.57 -11.11
C ARG A 24 13.44 -8.68 -10.57
N ARG A 25 13.19 -9.61 -9.67
CA ARG A 25 11.85 -9.93 -9.16
C ARG A 25 11.41 -8.97 -8.07
N VAL A 26 12.30 -8.62 -7.14
CA VAL A 26 12.00 -7.68 -6.04
C VAL A 26 11.57 -6.31 -6.55
N PRO A 27 12.24 -5.67 -7.54
CA PRO A 27 11.79 -4.41 -8.11
C PRO A 27 10.39 -4.50 -8.75
N ARG A 28 10.04 -5.64 -9.37
CA ARG A 28 8.73 -5.83 -10.03
C ARG A 28 7.60 -6.02 -9.02
N ALA A 29 7.84 -6.75 -7.94
CA ALA A 29 6.88 -6.90 -6.86
C ALA A 29 6.67 -5.57 -6.10
N GLU A 30 7.74 -4.82 -5.88
CA GLU A 30 7.64 -3.46 -5.30
C GLU A 30 6.84 -2.53 -6.20
N HIS A 31 7.12 -2.53 -7.49
CA HIS A 31 6.34 -1.75 -8.47
C HIS A 31 4.85 -2.13 -8.45
N ALA A 32 4.53 -3.42 -8.50
CA ALA A 32 3.15 -3.89 -8.41
C ALA A 32 2.47 -3.45 -7.10
N TYR A 33 3.18 -3.58 -5.98
CA TYR A 33 2.67 -3.15 -4.68
C TYR A 33 2.35 -1.66 -4.65
N GLN A 34 3.25 -0.79 -5.13
CA GLN A 34 3.03 0.65 -5.16
C GLN A 34 1.87 1.05 -6.09
N GLU A 35 1.77 0.42 -7.27
CA GLU A 35 0.67 0.73 -8.20
C GLU A 35 -0.69 0.28 -7.67
N ILE A 36 -0.76 -0.88 -7.00
CA ILE A 36 -2.01 -1.33 -6.38
C ILE A 36 -2.38 -0.40 -5.20
N ARG A 37 -1.44 -0.04 -4.32
CA ARG A 37 -1.67 0.96 -3.25
C ARG A 37 -2.19 2.28 -3.81
N LYS A 38 -1.57 2.77 -4.87
CA LYS A 38 -2.01 3.99 -5.55
C LYS A 38 -3.44 3.87 -6.08
N ALA A 39 -3.80 2.71 -6.65
CA ALA A 39 -5.16 2.45 -7.12
C ALA A 39 -6.18 2.42 -5.97
N ILE A 40 -5.82 1.86 -4.81
CA ILE A 40 -6.61 1.89 -3.59
C ILE A 40 -6.81 3.35 -3.13
N ARG A 41 -5.74 4.13 -3.02
CA ARG A 41 -5.79 5.56 -2.65
C ARG A 41 -6.65 6.39 -3.61
N GLN A 42 -6.65 6.03 -4.89
CA GLN A 42 -7.50 6.65 -5.92
C GLN A 42 -8.93 6.12 -5.94
N ARG A 43 -9.31 5.27 -4.99
CA ARG A 43 -10.64 4.63 -4.89
C ARG A 43 -11.04 3.84 -6.15
N LYS A 44 -10.08 3.30 -6.89
CA LYS A 44 -10.34 2.34 -7.97
C LYS A 44 -10.74 0.98 -7.43
N PHE A 45 -10.34 0.71 -6.19
CA PHE A 45 -10.74 -0.45 -5.39
C PHE A 45 -11.26 0.04 -4.04
N GLY A 46 -12.45 -0.41 -3.66
CA GLY A 46 -13.07 -0.14 -2.38
C GLY A 46 -13.15 -1.38 -1.48
N PRO A 47 -13.63 -1.24 -0.23
CA PRO A 47 -13.83 -2.35 0.69
C PRO A 47 -14.66 -3.48 0.05
N GLY A 48 -14.21 -4.73 0.21
CA GLY A 48 -14.84 -5.92 -0.36
C GLY A 48 -14.52 -6.21 -1.83
N ASP A 49 -13.89 -5.28 -2.55
CA ASP A 49 -13.54 -5.47 -3.96
C ASP A 49 -12.52 -6.58 -4.14
N ARG A 50 -12.70 -7.36 -5.21
CA ARG A 50 -11.85 -8.49 -5.53
C ARG A 50 -10.60 -8.04 -6.30
N LEU A 51 -9.43 -8.40 -5.78
CA LEU A 51 -8.13 -8.18 -6.41
C LEU A 51 -7.71 -9.42 -7.19
N ARG A 52 -8.08 -9.50 -8.48
CA ARG A 52 -7.75 -10.66 -9.31
C ARG A 52 -6.31 -10.55 -9.82
N GLU A 53 -5.49 -11.56 -9.48
CA GLU A 53 -4.08 -11.62 -9.92
C GLU A 53 -3.92 -11.49 -11.44
N VAL A 54 -4.84 -12.08 -12.21
CA VAL A 54 -4.78 -12.07 -13.69
C VAL A 54 -5.01 -10.67 -14.23
N ASP A 55 -6.09 -10.01 -13.76
CA ASP A 55 -6.49 -8.67 -14.23
C ASP A 55 -5.42 -7.62 -13.86
N LEU A 56 -4.87 -7.73 -12.63
CA LEU A 56 -3.78 -6.86 -12.17
C LEU A 56 -2.48 -7.11 -12.95
N ALA A 57 -2.14 -8.37 -13.23
CA ALA A 57 -0.95 -8.70 -14.01
C ALA A 57 -1.04 -8.14 -15.44
N GLU A 58 -2.20 -8.26 -16.07
CA GLU A 58 -2.47 -7.71 -17.40
C GLU A 58 -2.38 -6.18 -17.40
N SER A 59 -3.05 -5.52 -16.46
CA SER A 59 -3.09 -4.05 -16.37
C SER A 59 -1.72 -3.42 -16.08
N LEU A 60 -0.84 -4.14 -15.34
CA LEU A 60 0.50 -3.68 -14.98
C LEU A 60 1.59 -4.15 -15.96
N GLY A 61 1.25 -4.97 -16.96
CA GLY A 61 2.23 -5.58 -17.87
C GLY A 61 3.23 -6.50 -17.18
N LEU A 62 2.81 -7.19 -16.09
CA LEU A 62 3.63 -8.05 -15.26
C LEU A 62 3.17 -9.51 -15.34
N SER A 63 4.03 -10.45 -14.91
CA SER A 63 3.59 -11.82 -14.66
C SER A 63 2.83 -11.92 -13.33
N ARG A 64 2.08 -13.00 -13.12
CA ARG A 64 1.28 -13.22 -11.90
C ARG A 64 2.11 -13.31 -10.61
N THR A 65 3.35 -13.77 -10.70
CA THR A 65 4.21 -14.00 -9.53
C THR A 65 4.50 -12.70 -8.75
N PRO A 66 5.05 -11.61 -9.35
CA PRO A 66 5.27 -10.36 -8.63
C PRO A 66 3.97 -9.70 -8.15
N VAL A 67 2.85 -9.89 -8.86
CA VAL A 67 1.54 -9.42 -8.42
C VAL A 67 1.08 -10.14 -7.17
N ARG A 68 1.21 -11.47 -7.11
CA ARG A 68 0.87 -12.25 -5.92
C ARG A 68 1.74 -11.88 -4.73
N GLU A 69 3.03 -11.63 -4.92
CA GLU A 69 3.93 -11.14 -3.88
C GLU A 69 3.48 -9.76 -3.35
N ALA A 70 3.06 -8.87 -4.26
CA ALA A 70 2.51 -7.57 -3.89
C ALA A 70 1.21 -7.70 -3.09
N LEU A 71 0.29 -8.58 -3.51
CA LEU A 71 -0.97 -8.85 -2.81
C LEU A 71 -0.75 -9.46 -1.43
N SER A 72 0.22 -10.39 -1.29
CA SER A 72 0.60 -10.95 0.01
C SER A 72 1.18 -9.88 0.95
N ARG A 73 1.88 -8.89 0.40
CA ARG A 73 2.37 -7.75 1.18
C ARG A 73 1.22 -6.83 1.61
N LEU A 74 0.28 -6.53 0.71
CA LEU A 74 -0.94 -5.78 1.07
C LEU A 74 -1.73 -6.49 2.17
N GLN A 75 -1.77 -7.82 2.17
CA GLN A 75 -2.35 -8.61 3.24
C GLN A 75 -1.59 -8.44 4.56
N ALA A 76 -0.25 -8.47 4.53
CA ALA A 76 0.57 -8.23 5.72
C ALA A 76 0.40 -6.80 6.28
N ASP A 77 0.12 -5.83 5.42
CA ASP A 77 -0.18 -4.44 5.79
C ASP A 77 -1.65 -4.24 6.23
N GLY A 78 -2.48 -5.30 6.22
CA GLY A 78 -3.88 -5.25 6.64
C GLY A 78 -4.83 -4.58 5.63
N LEU A 79 -4.40 -4.39 4.38
CA LEU A 79 -5.20 -3.75 3.32
C LEU A 79 -5.96 -4.76 2.46
N ALA A 80 -5.52 -6.01 2.44
CA ALA A 80 -6.17 -7.11 1.73
C ALA A 80 -6.33 -8.33 2.62
N ALA A 81 -7.29 -9.19 2.28
CA ALA A 81 -7.49 -10.50 2.90
C ALA A 81 -7.48 -11.58 1.82
N GLU A 82 -6.80 -12.70 2.06
CA GLU A 82 -6.86 -13.85 1.18
C GLU A 82 -7.96 -14.80 1.61
N ASN A 83 -8.88 -15.11 0.69
CA ASN A 83 -9.92 -16.10 0.89
C ASN A 83 -9.69 -17.28 -0.05
N SER A 84 -9.75 -18.51 0.45
CA SER A 84 -9.50 -19.74 -0.32
C SER A 84 -10.38 -19.90 -1.57
N GLN A 85 -11.60 -19.34 -1.56
CA GLN A 85 -12.53 -19.43 -2.67
C GLN A 85 -12.50 -18.20 -3.60
N ARG A 86 -12.15 -17.02 -3.08
CA ARG A 86 -12.23 -15.74 -3.80
C ARG A 86 -10.87 -15.13 -4.16
N GLY A 87 -9.77 -15.68 -3.65
CA GLY A 87 -8.45 -15.06 -3.74
C GLY A 87 -8.36 -13.82 -2.85
N PHE A 88 -7.66 -12.80 -3.30
CA PHE A 88 -7.49 -11.56 -2.54
C PHE A 88 -8.70 -10.63 -2.70
N THR A 89 -9.11 -10.00 -1.60
CA THR A 89 -10.13 -8.95 -1.54
C THR A 89 -9.62 -7.78 -0.70
N ILE A 90 -10.06 -6.56 -0.98
CA ILE A 90 -9.84 -5.42 -0.08
C ILE A 90 -10.58 -5.69 1.24
N VAL A 91 -9.94 -5.36 2.36
CA VAL A 91 -10.54 -5.53 3.69
C VAL A 91 -11.77 -4.62 3.88
N GLU A 92 -12.72 -5.12 4.64
CA GLU A 92 -13.83 -4.35 5.20
C GLU A 92 -13.55 -4.18 6.69
N PHE A 93 -13.65 -2.96 7.19
CA PHE A 93 -13.41 -2.67 8.60
C PHE A 93 -14.74 -2.61 9.36
N ASP A 94 -14.83 -3.34 10.45
CA ASP A 94 -15.91 -3.17 11.41
C ASP A 94 -15.67 -1.92 12.29
N GLN A 95 -16.69 -1.54 13.05
CA GLN A 95 -16.63 -0.35 13.90
C GLN A 95 -15.50 -0.42 14.95
N ALA A 96 -15.20 -1.61 15.46
CA ALA A 96 -14.13 -1.79 16.45
C ALA A 96 -12.76 -1.54 15.80
N THR A 97 -12.50 -2.11 14.64
CA THR A 97 -11.26 -1.88 13.87
C THR A 97 -11.10 -0.40 13.47
N VAL A 98 -12.19 0.26 13.07
CA VAL A 98 -12.16 1.71 12.79
C VAL A 98 -11.70 2.49 14.03
N ALA A 99 -12.25 2.20 15.21
CA ALA A 99 -11.84 2.87 16.45
C ALA A 99 -10.35 2.63 16.78
N GLU A 100 -9.84 1.41 16.56
CA GLU A 100 -8.43 1.08 16.74
C GLU A 100 -7.52 1.86 15.76
N LEU A 101 -7.92 1.98 14.48
CA LEU A 101 -7.18 2.76 13.48
C LEU A 101 -7.09 4.24 13.89
N TYR A 102 -8.18 4.86 14.33
CA TYR A 102 -8.19 6.24 14.79
C TYR A 102 -7.37 6.45 16.05
N PHE A 103 -7.41 5.51 16.99
CA PHE A 103 -6.56 5.56 18.19
C PHE A 103 -5.06 5.56 17.81
N MET A 104 -4.65 4.68 16.91
CA MET A 104 -3.27 4.65 16.43
C MET A 104 -2.89 5.91 15.65
N ARG A 105 -3.81 6.44 14.87
CA ARG A 105 -3.63 7.72 14.16
C ARG A 105 -3.35 8.86 15.13
N GLU A 106 -4.19 9.02 16.15
CA GLU A 106 -4.02 10.07 17.18
C GLU A 106 -2.62 10.01 17.83
N LEU A 107 -2.19 8.81 18.25
CA LEU A 107 -0.88 8.63 18.89
C LEU A 107 0.28 8.98 17.95
N LEU A 108 0.26 8.45 16.74
CA LEU A 108 1.40 8.55 15.82
C LEU A 108 1.46 9.93 15.15
N GLU A 109 0.32 10.49 14.74
CA GLU A 109 0.28 11.84 14.17
C GLU A 109 0.53 12.91 15.24
N GLY A 110 0.09 12.68 16.48
CA GLY A 110 0.44 13.53 17.61
C GLY A 110 1.95 13.54 17.89
N ALA A 111 2.62 12.38 17.76
CA ALA A 111 4.08 12.31 17.83
C ALA A 111 4.75 13.04 16.66
N ALA A 112 4.22 12.90 15.43
CA ALA A 112 4.69 13.63 14.26
C ALA A 112 4.58 15.15 14.47
N ALA A 113 3.42 15.64 14.89
CA ALA A 113 3.17 17.05 15.14
C ALA A 113 4.13 17.63 16.19
N ARG A 114 4.42 16.86 17.24
CA ARG A 114 5.42 17.27 18.25
C ARG A 114 6.81 17.44 17.66
N LEU A 115 7.24 16.51 16.79
CA LEU A 115 8.53 16.60 16.12
C LEU A 115 8.59 17.80 15.17
N VAL A 116 7.54 18.01 14.38
CA VAL A 116 7.41 19.16 13.48
C VAL A 116 7.52 20.47 14.26
N ALA A 117 6.80 20.60 15.36
CA ALA A 117 6.82 21.81 16.19
C ALA A 117 8.20 22.14 16.79
N THR A 118 9.09 21.15 16.91
CA THR A 118 10.42 21.31 17.50
C THR A 118 11.56 21.38 16.50
N SER A 119 11.38 20.87 15.28
CA SER A 119 12.51 20.65 14.36
C SER A 119 12.22 20.92 12.87
N ALA A 120 10.99 21.25 12.50
CA ALA A 120 10.69 21.60 11.12
C ALA A 120 11.30 22.94 10.73
N ALA A 121 11.72 23.07 9.47
CA ALA A 121 12.16 24.32 8.90
C ALA A 121 10.98 25.27 8.66
N ASP A 122 11.22 26.58 8.66
CA ASP A 122 10.16 27.59 8.42
C ASP A 122 9.41 27.32 7.10
N ALA A 123 10.11 26.93 6.03
CA ALA A 123 9.50 26.60 4.76
C ALA A 123 8.55 25.37 4.82
N GLU A 124 8.81 24.42 5.72
CA GLU A 124 7.92 23.27 5.93
C GLU A 124 6.67 23.66 6.72
N ILE A 125 6.81 24.59 7.67
CA ILE A 125 5.68 25.17 8.39
C ILE A 125 4.81 26.00 7.43
N ASP A 126 5.41 26.80 6.56
CA ASP A 126 4.69 27.57 5.54
C ASP A 126 3.93 26.65 4.58
N LEU A 127 4.55 25.55 4.12
CA LEU A 127 3.89 24.55 3.29
C LEU A 127 2.66 23.93 4.00
N LEU A 128 2.78 23.58 5.28
CA LEU A 128 1.66 23.03 6.05
C LEU A 128 0.53 24.07 6.22
N ARG A 129 0.88 25.36 6.39
CA ARG A 129 -0.08 26.45 6.45
C ARG A 129 -0.82 26.62 5.13
N ASP A 130 -0.12 26.60 4.00
CA ASP A 130 -0.72 26.73 2.68
C ASP A 130 -1.73 25.59 2.40
N ILE A 131 -1.38 24.34 2.76
CA ILE A 131 -2.29 23.19 2.62
C ILE A 131 -3.51 23.35 3.54
N HIS A 132 -3.32 23.84 4.76
CA HIS A 132 -4.41 24.10 5.69
C HIS A 132 -5.36 25.21 5.20
N GLU A 133 -4.84 26.28 4.61
CA GLU A 133 -5.63 27.35 4.02
C GLU A 133 -6.45 26.85 2.82
N GLN A 134 -5.85 26.01 1.96
CA GLN A 134 -6.57 25.34 0.87
C GLN A 134 -7.72 24.45 1.42
N TYR A 135 -7.44 23.67 2.47
CA TYR A 135 -8.46 22.85 3.12
C TYR A 135 -9.61 23.71 3.67
N ALA A 136 -9.30 24.81 4.36
CA ALA A 136 -10.30 25.74 4.93
C ALA A 136 -11.17 26.36 3.83
N ALA A 137 -10.58 26.72 2.70
CA ALA A 137 -11.32 27.27 1.54
C ALA A 137 -12.27 26.21 0.93
N LEU A 138 -11.83 24.95 0.82
CA LEU A 138 -12.63 23.84 0.30
C LEU A 138 -13.76 23.42 1.26
N ALA A 139 -13.58 23.57 2.57
CA ALA A 139 -14.57 23.21 3.59
C ALA A 139 -15.89 24.00 3.49
N THR A 140 -15.87 25.15 2.83
CA THR A 140 -17.07 25.96 2.56
C THR A 140 -17.82 25.56 1.30
N GLY A 141 -17.25 24.65 0.50
CA GLY A 141 -17.78 24.18 -0.78
C GLY A 141 -18.47 22.82 -0.71
N SER A 142 -18.92 22.32 -1.88
CA SER A 142 -19.61 21.03 -2.00
C SER A 142 -18.72 19.90 -2.54
N ASN A 143 -17.43 20.14 -2.78
CA ASN A 143 -16.51 19.14 -3.33
C ASN A 143 -15.83 18.30 -2.23
N GLY A 144 -16.57 17.31 -1.69
CA GLY A 144 -16.07 16.43 -0.62
C GLY A 144 -14.85 15.59 -1.05
N ALA A 145 -14.73 15.24 -2.33
CA ALA A 145 -13.58 14.46 -2.81
C ALA A 145 -12.28 15.27 -2.75
N GLU A 146 -12.30 16.52 -3.16
CA GLU A 146 -11.14 17.43 -3.12
C GLU A 146 -10.77 17.78 -1.67
N LEU A 147 -11.79 17.98 -0.83
CA LEU A 147 -11.60 18.20 0.62
C LEU A 147 -10.87 16.99 1.26
N ALA A 148 -11.32 15.78 1.00
CA ALA A 148 -10.68 14.56 1.52
C ALA A 148 -9.25 14.38 0.99
N MET A 149 -8.98 14.71 -0.28
CA MET A 149 -7.63 14.67 -0.84
C MET A 149 -6.70 15.68 -0.17
N THR A 150 -7.17 16.92 0.07
CA THR A 150 -6.38 17.97 0.72
C THR A 150 -6.14 17.63 2.19
N ASN A 151 -7.13 17.06 2.90
CA ASN A 151 -6.98 16.55 4.26
C ASN A 151 -5.88 15.49 4.33
N ARG A 152 -5.92 14.50 3.45
CA ARG A 152 -4.88 13.47 3.36
C ARG A 152 -3.51 14.06 3.07
N HIS A 153 -3.43 15.00 2.13
CA HIS A 153 -2.18 15.67 1.78
C HIS A 153 -1.56 16.41 2.97
N PHE A 154 -2.38 17.05 3.81
CA PHE A 154 -1.95 17.67 5.05
C PHE A 154 -1.29 16.67 5.99
N HIS A 155 -1.97 15.56 6.30
CA HIS A 155 -1.46 14.54 7.23
C HIS A 155 -0.20 13.86 6.72
N GLU A 156 -0.14 13.50 5.43
CA GLU A 156 1.07 12.93 4.82
C GLU A 156 2.26 13.91 4.84
N THR A 157 2.00 15.21 4.64
CA THR A 157 3.04 16.25 4.68
C THR A 157 3.53 16.46 6.11
N LEU A 158 2.63 16.54 7.09
CA LEU A 158 2.97 16.61 8.51
C LEU A 158 3.92 15.45 8.91
N CYS A 159 3.58 14.22 8.52
CA CYS A 159 4.39 13.06 8.86
C CYS A 159 5.76 13.07 8.19
N ARG A 160 5.88 13.63 6.96
CA ARG A 160 7.16 13.81 6.28
C ARG A 160 8.03 14.85 6.96
N CYS A 161 7.46 15.99 7.34
CA CYS A 161 8.14 17.08 8.04
C CYS A 161 8.58 16.70 9.47
N ALA A 162 8.10 15.60 10.02
CA ALA A 162 8.58 15.05 11.29
C ALA A 162 10.00 14.48 11.21
N HIS A 163 10.57 14.28 10.01
CA HIS A 163 11.92 13.76 9.73
C HIS A 163 12.26 12.45 10.43
N ASN A 164 11.24 11.67 10.79
CA ASN A 164 11.40 10.37 11.44
C ASN A 164 10.99 9.23 10.50
N ARG A 165 12.00 8.60 9.89
CA ARG A 165 11.80 7.52 8.92
C ARG A 165 11.05 6.30 9.47
N PHE A 166 11.16 6.03 10.78
CA PHE A 166 10.47 4.90 11.40
C PHE A 166 9.00 5.22 11.64
N LEU A 167 8.72 6.44 12.11
CA LEU A 167 7.35 6.95 12.26
C LEU A 167 6.63 6.94 10.91
N LEU A 168 7.27 7.45 9.86
CA LEU A 168 6.70 7.50 8.51
C LEU A 168 6.35 6.10 7.99
N ARG A 169 7.26 5.13 8.12
CA ARG A 169 7.00 3.74 7.71
C ARG A 169 5.83 3.08 8.46
N THR A 170 5.65 3.43 9.73
CA THR A 170 4.56 2.90 10.54
C THR A 170 3.22 3.54 10.16
N LEU A 171 3.23 4.83 9.79
CA LEU A 171 2.04 5.57 9.42
C LEU A 171 1.54 5.26 8.01
N GLU A 172 2.41 4.92 7.07
CA GLU A 172 2.02 4.66 5.67
C GLU A 172 0.89 3.62 5.53
N PRO A 173 0.97 2.40 6.11
CA PRO A 173 -0.12 1.43 6.02
C PRO A 173 -1.39 1.90 6.74
N LEU A 174 -1.24 2.63 7.85
CA LEU A 174 -2.36 3.20 8.59
C LEU A 174 -3.12 4.24 7.75
N HIS A 175 -2.41 5.14 7.08
CA HIS A 175 -3.02 6.12 6.17
C HIS A 175 -3.74 5.44 4.99
N ASP A 176 -3.18 4.34 4.46
CA ASP A 176 -3.85 3.58 3.40
C ASP A 176 -5.15 2.94 3.90
N ALA A 177 -5.14 2.36 5.11
CA ALA A 177 -6.33 1.79 5.74
C ALA A 177 -7.41 2.85 5.98
N LEU A 178 -7.04 4.01 6.53
CA LEU A 178 -7.96 5.14 6.72
C LEU A 178 -8.51 5.66 5.38
N GLY A 179 -7.69 5.67 4.32
CA GLY A 179 -8.12 6.01 2.97
C GLY A 179 -9.25 5.13 2.43
N LEU A 180 -9.34 3.87 2.85
CA LEU A 180 -10.45 2.96 2.51
C LEU A 180 -11.78 3.38 3.19
N LEU A 181 -11.71 4.08 4.33
CA LEU A 181 -12.91 4.58 5.05
C LEU A 181 -13.52 5.83 4.41
N GLY A 182 -12.85 6.42 3.44
CA GLY A 182 -13.41 7.56 2.72
C GLY A 182 -12.95 8.94 3.19
N GLU A 183 -11.89 8.98 3.98
CA GLU A 183 -11.25 10.22 4.43
C GLU A 183 -10.21 10.76 3.43
#